data_f40b4f083636beeb73b95d696886e4e2
#
_entry.id   f40b4f083636beeb73b95d696886e4e2
#
_cell.length_a   1.000
_cell.length_b   1.000
_cell.length_c   1.000
_cell.angle_alpha   90.00
_cell.angle_beta   90.00
_cell.angle_gamma   90.00
#
_symmetry.space_group_name_H-M   'P 1'
#
loop_
_entity.id
_entity.type
_entity.pdbx_description
1 polymer ?
#
loop_
_entity_poly.entity_id
_entity_poly.type
_entity_poly.pdbx_seq_one_letter_code
_entity_poly.pdbx_strand_id
1 'polypeptide(L)'
;MFEIKKICCIGAGYVGGPTCSVIAHMCPEIRVTVVDVNESRINAWNSPILPIYEKEVYQNGSISAPGLKEVVESCRGKNLFFSTNIDDAIKEADLVFISLEAEEGVNTPTKTYGMGKGRAADLKYIEACARRIVQNSNGYKIVTEKSTVPVRAAESIRRIFDANTKPNLNLQVLSNPEFLAEGTAIKDLKNPDRVLIGGDETPEGQRAVQALCAVYEHWVPREKILTTNTWSSELSKLAANAFLAQRISSINSISALCEATGADVEEVATAIGMDQRIGNKFLKASVGFGGSCFQKDVLNLVYLCEALNLPEVARYWQQVIDMNDYQRRRFASRIIDSLFNTVTDKKIAILGFAFKKDTGDTRESSSIYISKYLMDEGAHLHIYDPKVPREQIVVDLSHPGVSEDDQVSRLVTISKDPYEACDGAHAVVICTEWDMFKELDYERIHKKMLKPAFIFDGRRVLDGLHNELQTIGFQCPSRAEKQQYLKACYVPLSTSYLREIETIGKKVSSKRIPYAPSGEIPKFSLQDPPNKKPKV
;
A
#
# COMPACT_ATOMS: atom_id res chain seq x y z
N MET A 1 30.77 -20.04 -13.68
CA MET A 1 29.57 -19.39 -13.11
C MET A 1 28.67 -19.07 -14.28
N PHE A 2 27.33 -19.22 -14.18
CA PHE A 2 26.40 -18.79 -15.24
C PHE A 2 26.37 -17.24 -15.24
N GLU A 3 26.64 -16.65 -16.40
CA GLU A 3 26.70 -15.19 -16.55
C GLU A 3 25.42 -14.70 -17.23
N ILE A 4 24.75 -13.73 -16.62
CA ILE A 4 23.52 -13.12 -17.15
C ILE A 4 23.94 -11.96 -18.06
N LYS A 5 23.62 -12.06 -19.34
CA LYS A 5 23.89 -11.03 -20.37
C LYS A 5 22.62 -10.39 -20.92
N LYS A 6 21.51 -11.11 -20.85
CA LYS A 6 20.21 -10.64 -21.35
C LYS A 6 19.13 -10.86 -20.31
N ILE A 7 18.45 -9.79 -19.95
CA ILE A 7 17.32 -9.78 -19.01
C ILE A 7 16.05 -9.43 -19.76
N CYS A 8 14.98 -10.22 -19.55
CA CYS A 8 13.62 -9.87 -19.92
C CYS A 8 12.83 -9.56 -18.64
N CYS A 9 12.12 -8.46 -18.60
CA CYS A 9 11.16 -8.17 -17.53
C CYS A 9 9.75 -8.15 -18.10
N ILE A 10 8.89 -9.04 -17.63
CA ILE A 10 7.48 -9.10 -18.01
C ILE A 10 6.68 -8.26 -17.01
N GLY A 11 6.16 -7.13 -17.49
CA GLY A 11 5.47 -6.09 -16.72
C GLY A 11 6.27 -4.79 -16.67
N ALA A 12 5.73 -3.75 -17.30
CA ALA A 12 6.31 -2.40 -17.37
C ALA A 12 5.66 -1.43 -16.36
N GLY A 13 5.25 -1.93 -15.21
CA GLY A 13 4.65 -1.17 -14.12
C GLY A 13 5.68 -0.54 -13.19
N TYR A 14 5.20 -0.12 -12.01
CA TYR A 14 5.98 0.66 -11.03
C TYR A 14 7.20 -0.09 -10.45
N VAL A 15 7.18 -1.41 -10.45
CA VAL A 15 8.33 -2.22 -10.00
C VAL A 15 9.23 -2.56 -11.19
N GLY A 16 8.68 -3.10 -12.29
CA GLY A 16 9.46 -3.62 -13.40
C GLY A 16 10.21 -2.54 -14.18
N GLY A 17 9.55 -1.43 -14.50
CA GLY A 17 10.14 -0.32 -15.24
C GLY A 17 11.33 0.31 -14.55
N PRO A 18 11.17 0.87 -13.34
CA PRO A 18 12.26 1.49 -12.58
C PRO A 18 13.39 0.52 -12.24
N THR A 19 13.07 -0.70 -11.78
CA THR A 19 14.09 -1.72 -11.46
C THR A 19 14.97 -2.03 -12.65
N CYS A 20 14.36 -2.30 -13.81
CA CYS A 20 15.09 -2.63 -15.03
C CYS A 20 15.88 -1.43 -15.58
N SER A 21 15.37 -0.21 -15.40
CA SER A 21 16.09 1.00 -15.78
C SER A 21 17.35 1.19 -14.93
N VAL A 22 17.28 0.93 -13.62
CA VAL A 22 18.45 0.99 -12.73
C VAL A 22 19.44 -0.13 -13.07
N ILE A 23 18.99 -1.37 -13.30
CA ILE A 23 19.88 -2.47 -13.72
C ILE A 23 20.61 -2.10 -15.01
N ALA A 24 19.91 -1.62 -16.03
CA ALA A 24 20.54 -1.21 -17.30
C ALA A 24 21.53 -0.06 -17.11
N HIS A 25 21.25 0.87 -16.20
CA HIS A 25 22.13 2.00 -15.90
C HIS A 25 23.40 1.56 -15.16
N MET A 26 23.28 0.59 -14.25
CA MET A 26 24.39 0.12 -13.41
C MET A 26 25.22 -0.99 -14.08
N CYS A 27 24.63 -1.69 -15.07
CA CYS A 27 25.23 -2.80 -15.80
C CYS A 27 25.16 -2.52 -17.32
N PRO A 28 26.02 -1.65 -17.89
CA PRO A 28 25.94 -1.27 -19.31
C PRO A 28 26.15 -2.44 -20.28
N GLU A 29 26.79 -3.51 -19.85
CA GLU A 29 27.07 -4.74 -20.61
C GLU A 29 25.85 -5.68 -20.66
N ILE A 30 24.85 -5.50 -19.78
CA ILE A 30 23.64 -6.33 -19.76
C ILE A 30 22.58 -5.68 -20.64
N ARG A 31 22.05 -6.43 -21.61
CA ARG A 31 20.87 -6.03 -22.37
C ARG A 31 19.61 -6.30 -21.57
N VAL A 32 18.82 -5.27 -21.30
CA VAL A 32 17.56 -5.34 -20.55
C VAL A 32 16.40 -5.01 -21.50
N THR A 33 15.43 -5.91 -21.61
CA THR A 33 14.20 -5.71 -22.39
C THR A 33 12.98 -5.81 -21.45
N VAL A 34 12.28 -4.71 -21.28
CA VAL A 34 11.03 -4.66 -20.52
C VAL A 34 9.86 -4.84 -21.47
N VAL A 35 8.99 -5.79 -21.18
CA VAL A 35 7.85 -6.10 -22.06
C VAL A 35 6.52 -6.02 -21.31
N ASP A 36 5.48 -5.57 -22.00
CA ASP A 36 4.12 -5.49 -21.47
C ASP A 36 3.10 -5.75 -22.58
N VAL A 37 1.94 -6.26 -22.21
CA VAL A 37 0.80 -6.42 -23.13
C VAL A 37 0.12 -5.08 -23.45
N ASN A 38 0.28 -4.09 -22.58
CA ASN A 38 -0.30 -2.75 -22.71
C ASN A 38 0.57 -1.89 -23.64
N GLU A 39 0.13 -1.76 -24.90
CA GLU A 39 0.84 -0.99 -25.91
C GLU A 39 0.95 0.50 -25.55
N SER A 40 -0.07 1.10 -24.94
CA SER A 40 -0.03 2.51 -24.55
C SER A 40 1.01 2.77 -23.48
N ARG A 41 1.19 1.85 -22.52
CA ARG A 41 2.22 1.89 -21.50
C ARG A 41 3.62 1.78 -22.11
N ILE A 42 3.83 0.85 -23.04
CA ILE A 42 5.10 0.70 -23.76
C ILE A 42 5.41 1.94 -24.60
N ASN A 43 4.42 2.52 -25.27
CA ASN A 43 4.58 3.76 -26.02
C ASN A 43 4.97 4.93 -25.11
N ALA A 44 4.38 5.03 -23.91
CA ALA A 44 4.76 6.04 -22.93
C ALA A 44 6.21 5.84 -22.46
N TRP A 45 6.67 4.61 -22.18
CA TRP A 45 8.08 4.33 -21.84
C TRP A 45 9.05 4.68 -22.97
N ASN A 46 8.62 4.61 -24.23
CA ASN A 46 9.41 5.00 -25.39
C ASN A 46 9.31 6.50 -25.73
N SER A 47 8.46 7.27 -25.04
CA SER A 47 8.26 8.71 -25.24
C SER A 47 9.11 9.56 -24.31
N PRO A 48 9.16 10.88 -24.48
CA PRO A 48 9.77 11.80 -23.51
C PRO A 48 9.00 11.93 -22.19
N ILE A 49 7.71 11.54 -22.18
CA ILE A 49 6.83 11.59 -21.00
C ILE A 49 6.65 10.14 -20.53
N LEU A 50 7.33 9.79 -19.44
CA LEU A 50 7.26 8.46 -18.87
C LEU A 50 5.91 8.20 -18.17
N PRO A 51 5.43 6.94 -18.12
CA PRO A 51 4.17 6.61 -17.46
C PRO A 51 4.24 6.64 -15.93
N ILE A 52 5.44 6.77 -15.38
CA ILE A 52 5.72 6.79 -13.93
C ILE A 52 6.51 8.04 -13.61
N TYR A 53 6.08 8.74 -12.55
CA TYR A 53 6.76 9.91 -12.04
C TYR A 53 7.60 9.56 -10.81
N GLU A 54 8.92 9.72 -10.91
CA GLU A 54 9.88 9.67 -9.81
C GLU A 54 10.83 10.85 -9.97
N LYS A 55 10.81 11.74 -8.99
CA LYS A 55 11.56 13.00 -9.06
C LYS A 55 13.03 12.81 -8.72
N GLU A 56 13.85 13.78 -9.12
CA GLU A 56 15.21 13.96 -8.63
C GLU A 56 15.22 14.18 -7.11
N VAL A 57 16.22 13.61 -6.44
CA VAL A 57 16.42 13.83 -5.02
C VAL A 57 17.51 14.88 -4.82
N TYR A 58 17.15 15.99 -4.19
CA TYR A 58 18.08 17.06 -3.82
C TYR A 58 18.55 16.88 -2.38
N GLN A 59 19.85 17.09 -2.16
CA GLN A 59 20.44 17.15 -0.84
C GLN A 59 21.40 18.34 -0.78
N ASN A 60 21.19 19.25 0.19
CA ASN A 60 21.97 20.49 0.32
C ASN A 60 22.02 21.36 -0.95
N GLY A 61 20.91 21.41 -1.71
CA GLY A 61 20.82 22.22 -2.94
C GLY A 61 21.45 21.61 -4.18
N SER A 62 22.01 20.40 -4.09
CA SER A 62 22.58 19.64 -5.22
C SER A 62 21.78 18.37 -5.48
N ILE A 63 21.72 17.92 -6.74
CA ILE A 63 21.08 16.64 -7.10
C ILE A 63 21.89 15.52 -6.47
N SER A 64 21.30 14.83 -5.49
CA SER A 64 21.91 13.69 -4.81
C SER A 64 21.62 12.36 -5.50
N ALA A 65 20.50 12.28 -6.24
CA ALA A 65 20.16 11.14 -7.10
C ALA A 65 19.37 11.64 -8.31
N PRO A 66 19.65 11.14 -9.54
CA PRO A 66 18.86 11.44 -10.72
C PRO A 66 17.44 10.90 -10.54
N GLY A 67 16.48 11.51 -11.22
CA GLY A 67 15.13 10.98 -11.34
C GLY A 67 15.06 9.79 -12.30
N LEU A 68 13.87 9.20 -12.41
CA LEU A 68 13.65 8.08 -13.32
C LEU A 68 13.91 8.47 -14.79
N LYS A 69 13.53 9.67 -15.18
CA LYS A 69 13.67 10.15 -16.56
C LYS A 69 15.14 10.14 -17.01
N GLU A 70 16.02 10.69 -16.22
CA GLU A 70 17.45 10.79 -16.52
C GLU A 70 18.09 9.40 -16.60
N VAL A 71 17.69 8.48 -15.71
CA VAL A 71 18.16 7.09 -15.73
C VAL A 71 17.73 6.40 -17.02
N VAL A 72 16.45 6.51 -17.40
CA VAL A 72 15.89 5.90 -18.63
C VAL A 72 16.57 6.49 -19.87
N GLU A 73 16.68 7.81 -19.97
CA GLU A 73 17.30 8.49 -21.14
C GLU A 73 18.77 8.12 -21.32
N SER A 74 19.49 7.84 -20.24
CA SER A 74 20.88 7.41 -20.31
C SER A 74 21.10 6.04 -20.96
N CYS A 75 20.09 5.14 -20.87
CA CYS A 75 20.19 3.72 -21.25
C CYS A 75 19.29 3.33 -22.42
N ARG A 76 18.15 4.02 -22.59
CA ARG A 76 17.14 3.71 -23.61
C ARG A 76 17.72 3.76 -25.03
N GLY A 77 17.48 2.70 -25.81
CA GLY A 77 18.04 2.54 -27.15
C GLY A 77 19.49 2.07 -27.22
N LYS A 78 20.18 1.95 -26.06
CA LYS A 78 21.54 1.38 -25.94
C LYS A 78 21.48 -0.06 -25.44
N ASN A 79 21.18 -0.23 -24.17
CA ASN A 79 21.03 -1.53 -23.52
C ASN A 79 19.70 -1.70 -22.78
N LEU A 80 18.80 -0.67 -22.78
CA LEU A 80 17.43 -0.71 -22.25
C LEU A 80 16.43 -0.55 -23.38
N PHE A 81 15.49 -1.49 -23.50
CA PHE A 81 14.47 -1.54 -24.54
C PHE A 81 13.10 -1.80 -23.93
N PHE A 82 12.06 -1.18 -24.50
CA PHE A 82 10.65 -1.41 -24.15
C PHE A 82 9.89 -1.92 -25.36
N SER A 83 9.17 -3.04 -25.22
CA SER A 83 8.54 -3.72 -26.37
C SER A 83 7.26 -4.45 -25.96
N THR A 84 6.36 -4.66 -26.92
CA THR A 84 5.21 -5.57 -26.80
C THR A 84 5.53 -6.99 -27.27
N ASN A 85 6.72 -7.23 -27.84
CA ASN A 85 7.15 -8.55 -28.30
C ASN A 85 7.69 -9.40 -27.16
N ILE A 86 6.77 -10.00 -26.40
CA ILE A 86 7.07 -10.75 -25.18
C ILE A 86 7.80 -12.06 -25.51
N ASP A 87 7.38 -12.76 -26.56
CA ASP A 87 7.86 -14.12 -26.87
C ASP A 87 9.33 -14.12 -27.27
N ASP A 88 9.74 -13.19 -28.13
CA ASP A 88 11.15 -13.06 -28.52
C ASP A 88 12.02 -12.60 -27.35
N ALA A 89 11.52 -11.68 -26.52
CA ALA A 89 12.26 -11.24 -25.34
C ALA A 89 12.47 -12.39 -24.34
N ILE A 90 11.47 -13.24 -24.11
CA ILE A 90 11.62 -14.45 -23.28
C ILE A 90 12.64 -15.41 -23.91
N LYS A 91 12.55 -15.65 -25.22
CA LYS A 91 13.42 -16.58 -25.93
C LYS A 91 14.90 -16.21 -25.81
N GLU A 92 15.20 -14.92 -25.95
CA GLU A 92 16.58 -14.42 -25.90
C GLU A 92 17.18 -14.30 -24.51
N ALA A 93 16.35 -14.14 -23.46
CA ALA A 93 16.81 -13.82 -22.11
C ALA A 93 17.51 -14.99 -21.41
N ASP A 94 18.53 -14.68 -20.62
CA ASP A 94 19.16 -15.58 -19.64
C ASP A 94 18.38 -15.56 -18.32
N LEU A 95 17.85 -14.37 -17.95
CA LEU A 95 17.03 -14.12 -16.78
C LEU A 95 15.71 -13.49 -17.18
N VAL A 96 14.60 -14.01 -16.66
CA VAL A 96 13.26 -13.44 -16.83
C VAL A 96 12.74 -12.97 -15.47
N PHE A 97 12.49 -11.67 -15.31
CA PHE A 97 11.74 -11.13 -14.19
C PHE A 97 10.23 -11.19 -14.47
N ILE A 98 9.47 -11.69 -13.50
CA ILE A 98 8.00 -11.60 -13.48
C ILE A 98 7.65 -10.43 -12.56
N SER A 99 7.25 -9.30 -13.16
CA SER A 99 6.93 -8.05 -12.45
C SER A 99 5.53 -7.56 -12.85
N LEU A 100 4.53 -8.42 -12.57
CA LEU A 100 3.15 -8.15 -12.92
C LEU A 100 2.49 -7.26 -11.88
N GLU A 101 1.83 -6.21 -12.36
CA GLU A 101 0.94 -5.35 -11.57
C GLU A 101 -0.48 -5.49 -12.10
N ALA A 102 -1.48 -5.23 -11.25
CA ALA A 102 -2.86 -5.14 -11.70
C ALA A 102 -3.02 -3.96 -12.68
N GLU A 103 -3.92 -4.09 -13.63
CA GLU A 103 -4.28 -3.00 -14.54
C GLU A 103 -4.71 -1.75 -13.77
N GLU A 104 -4.40 -0.58 -14.31
CA GLU A 104 -4.78 0.71 -13.75
C GLU A 104 -6.30 0.77 -13.50
N GLY A 105 -6.69 1.12 -12.26
CA GLY A 105 -8.09 1.31 -11.87
C GLY A 105 -8.78 0.06 -11.31
N VAL A 106 -8.17 -1.11 -11.33
CA VAL A 106 -8.69 -2.30 -10.65
C VAL A 106 -7.86 -2.55 -9.39
N ASN A 107 -8.55 -2.54 -8.25
CA ASN A 107 -7.94 -2.96 -6.98
C ASN A 107 -7.13 -4.22 -7.19
N THR A 108 -5.91 -4.22 -6.64
CA THR A 108 -4.95 -5.34 -6.56
C THR A 108 -5.48 -6.69 -7.03
N PRO A 109 -4.65 -7.55 -7.65
CA PRO A 109 -5.10 -8.86 -8.08
C PRO A 109 -5.42 -9.76 -6.87
N THR A 110 -6.46 -9.39 -6.14
CA THR A 110 -7.13 -10.27 -5.22
C THR A 110 -8.22 -11.03 -5.96
N LYS A 111 -8.47 -12.25 -5.55
CA LYS A 111 -9.56 -13.05 -6.13
C LYS A 111 -10.87 -12.27 -6.08
N THR A 112 -11.53 -12.18 -7.22
CA THR A 112 -12.86 -11.56 -7.34
C THR A 112 -13.99 -12.55 -7.07
N TYR A 113 -13.69 -13.86 -7.04
CA TYR A 113 -14.66 -14.93 -6.85
C TYR A 113 -14.18 -16.01 -5.87
N GLY A 114 -15.13 -16.70 -5.27
CA GLY A 114 -14.90 -17.89 -4.46
C GLY A 114 -14.20 -17.64 -3.12
N MET A 115 -13.63 -18.71 -2.56
CA MET A 115 -12.90 -18.64 -1.29
C MET A 115 -11.69 -17.71 -1.42
N GLY A 116 -11.56 -16.78 -0.48
CA GLY A 116 -10.52 -15.76 -0.48
C GLY A 116 -10.85 -14.51 -1.30
N LYS A 117 -12.11 -14.34 -1.76
CA LYS A 117 -12.55 -13.10 -2.42
C LYS A 117 -12.15 -11.86 -1.61
N GLY A 118 -11.49 -10.90 -2.27
CA GLY A 118 -11.04 -9.65 -1.65
C GLY A 118 -9.82 -9.76 -0.72
N ARG A 119 -9.27 -10.98 -0.50
CA ARG A 119 -8.14 -11.23 0.41
C ARG A 119 -7.02 -12.05 -0.24
N ALA A 120 -7.37 -13.16 -0.91
CA ALA A 120 -6.39 -14.01 -1.58
C ALA A 120 -5.87 -13.33 -2.84
N ALA A 121 -4.56 -13.46 -3.12
CA ALA A 121 -4.00 -13.04 -4.39
C ALA A 121 -4.55 -13.85 -5.56
N ASP A 122 -4.78 -13.21 -6.70
CA ASP A 122 -5.16 -13.87 -7.95
C ASP A 122 -3.91 -14.23 -8.75
N LEU A 123 -3.58 -15.51 -8.77
CA LEU A 123 -2.38 -16.02 -9.45
C LEU A 123 -2.56 -16.22 -10.97
N LYS A 124 -3.76 -15.97 -11.54
CA LYS A 124 -4.04 -16.26 -12.96
C LYS A 124 -3.04 -15.63 -13.94
N TYR A 125 -2.58 -14.41 -13.64
CA TYR A 125 -1.61 -13.72 -14.49
C TYR A 125 -0.21 -14.32 -14.36
N ILE A 126 0.18 -14.72 -13.14
CA ILE A 126 1.45 -15.41 -12.88
C ILE A 126 1.46 -16.78 -13.57
N GLU A 127 0.36 -17.53 -13.47
CA GLU A 127 0.20 -18.81 -14.15
C GLU A 127 0.27 -18.66 -15.67
N ALA A 128 -0.42 -17.69 -16.25
CA ALA A 128 -0.38 -17.41 -17.69
C ALA A 128 1.05 -17.03 -18.13
N CYS A 129 1.72 -16.19 -17.34
CA CYS A 129 3.11 -15.81 -17.57
C CYS A 129 4.06 -17.02 -17.52
N ALA A 130 3.93 -17.89 -16.50
CA ALA A 130 4.73 -19.10 -16.38
C ALA A 130 4.53 -20.03 -17.58
N ARG A 131 3.29 -20.25 -18.04
CA ARG A 131 3.00 -21.04 -19.26
C ARG A 131 3.66 -20.43 -20.50
N ARG A 132 3.60 -19.11 -20.66
CA ARG A 132 4.21 -18.40 -21.78
C ARG A 132 5.74 -18.52 -21.74
N ILE A 133 6.35 -18.43 -20.55
CA ILE A 133 7.79 -18.59 -20.37
C ILE A 133 8.24 -19.99 -20.78
N VAL A 134 7.58 -21.06 -20.29
CA VAL A 134 7.99 -22.42 -20.65
C VAL A 134 7.80 -22.73 -22.13
N GLN A 135 6.77 -22.16 -22.76
CA GLN A 135 6.52 -22.32 -24.20
C GLN A 135 7.63 -21.71 -25.07
N ASN A 136 8.15 -20.54 -24.67
CA ASN A 136 9.14 -19.77 -25.44
C ASN A 136 10.58 -19.93 -24.96
N SER A 137 10.82 -20.76 -23.93
CA SER A 137 12.16 -21.00 -23.41
C SER A 137 12.83 -22.23 -24.01
N ASN A 138 14.16 -22.14 -24.16
CA ASN A 138 15.05 -23.24 -24.54
C ASN A 138 16.31 -23.18 -23.68
N GLY A 139 16.89 -24.33 -23.33
CA GLY A 139 18.13 -24.42 -22.57
C GLY A 139 17.98 -24.02 -21.10
N TYR A 140 19.06 -23.51 -20.52
CA TYR A 140 19.07 -23.04 -19.13
C TYR A 140 18.60 -21.60 -19.04
N LYS A 141 17.69 -21.31 -18.09
CA LYS A 141 17.15 -19.98 -17.85
C LYS A 141 16.76 -19.79 -16.40
N ILE A 142 16.99 -18.61 -15.87
CA ILE A 142 16.56 -18.21 -14.54
C ILE A 142 15.23 -17.42 -14.67
N VAL A 143 14.24 -17.79 -13.87
CA VAL A 143 12.95 -17.09 -13.77
C VAL A 143 12.81 -16.58 -12.36
N THR A 144 12.53 -15.29 -12.20
CA THR A 144 12.55 -14.64 -10.89
C THR A 144 11.27 -13.86 -10.67
N GLU A 145 10.57 -14.16 -9.57
CA GLU A 145 9.45 -13.37 -9.11
C GLU A 145 9.98 -12.06 -8.50
N LYS A 146 9.56 -10.93 -9.09
CA LYS A 146 9.89 -9.59 -8.62
C LYS A 146 8.71 -8.91 -7.92
N SER A 147 7.49 -9.20 -8.37
CA SER A 147 6.26 -8.71 -7.74
C SER A 147 6.06 -9.30 -6.34
N THR A 148 5.29 -8.60 -5.50
CA THR A 148 4.79 -9.19 -4.25
C THR A 148 3.78 -10.28 -4.55
N VAL A 149 4.11 -11.50 -4.16
CA VAL A 149 3.33 -12.72 -4.39
C VAL A 149 3.02 -13.40 -3.05
N PRO A 150 1.97 -14.22 -2.96
CA PRO A 150 1.73 -15.04 -1.78
C PRO A 150 2.84 -16.09 -1.63
N VAL A 151 3.05 -16.54 -0.40
CA VAL A 151 3.98 -17.65 -0.12
C VAL A 151 3.56 -18.89 -0.92
N ARG A 152 4.51 -19.56 -1.55
CA ARG A 152 4.38 -20.69 -2.50
C ARG A 152 3.96 -20.31 -3.93
N ALA A 153 4.05 -19.06 -4.31
CA ALA A 153 3.85 -18.71 -5.72
C ALA A 153 4.95 -19.30 -6.61
N ALA A 154 6.21 -19.25 -6.18
CA ALA A 154 7.33 -19.89 -6.88
C ALA A 154 7.13 -21.41 -7.03
N GLU A 155 6.56 -22.08 -6.03
CA GLU A 155 6.21 -23.52 -6.13
C GLU A 155 5.15 -23.74 -7.22
N SER A 156 4.16 -22.85 -7.34
CA SER A 156 3.13 -22.94 -8.39
C SER A 156 3.73 -22.77 -9.78
N ILE A 157 4.65 -21.81 -9.93
CA ILE A 157 5.40 -21.60 -11.19
C ILE A 157 6.20 -22.86 -11.53
N ARG A 158 6.89 -23.44 -10.55
CA ARG A 158 7.69 -24.67 -10.75
C ARG A 158 6.83 -25.82 -11.18
N ARG A 159 5.68 -26.07 -10.54
CA ARG A 159 4.72 -27.11 -10.97
C ARG A 159 4.27 -26.94 -12.40
N ILE A 160 4.09 -25.69 -12.87
CA ILE A 160 3.76 -25.42 -14.27
C ILE A 160 4.95 -25.78 -15.17
N PHE A 161 6.17 -25.46 -14.78
CA PHE A 161 7.37 -25.78 -15.55
C PHE A 161 7.58 -27.29 -15.64
N ASP A 162 7.48 -28.01 -14.52
CA ASP A 162 7.64 -29.46 -14.46
C ASP A 162 6.59 -30.19 -15.31
N ALA A 163 5.33 -29.70 -15.30
CA ALA A 163 4.26 -30.26 -16.09
C ALA A 163 4.40 -30.00 -17.61
N ASN A 164 5.23 -29.05 -18.03
CA ASN A 164 5.43 -28.64 -19.41
C ASN A 164 6.90 -28.74 -19.84
N THR A 165 7.68 -29.59 -19.20
CA THR A 165 9.11 -29.73 -19.49
C THR A 165 9.37 -30.19 -20.92
N LYS A 166 10.48 -29.72 -21.50
CA LYS A 166 10.95 -30.07 -22.84
C LYS A 166 12.36 -30.65 -22.75
N PRO A 167 12.79 -31.47 -23.71
CA PRO A 167 14.18 -31.92 -23.78
C PRO A 167 15.14 -30.73 -23.74
N ASN A 168 16.16 -30.80 -22.88
CA ASN A 168 17.20 -29.77 -22.68
C ASN A 168 16.71 -28.43 -22.07
N LEU A 169 15.48 -28.34 -21.57
CA LEU A 169 14.99 -27.18 -20.87
C LEU A 169 15.28 -27.31 -19.36
N ASN A 170 15.96 -26.31 -18.79
CA ASN A 170 16.24 -26.22 -17.36
C ASN A 170 15.88 -24.81 -16.86
N LEU A 171 14.76 -24.70 -16.14
CA LEU A 171 14.26 -23.44 -15.62
C LEU A 171 14.46 -23.42 -14.10
N GLN A 172 15.23 -22.44 -13.61
CA GLN A 172 15.42 -22.21 -12.18
C GLN A 172 14.48 -21.10 -11.73
N VAL A 173 13.76 -21.30 -10.61
CA VAL A 173 12.82 -20.31 -10.07
C VAL A 173 13.41 -19.67 -8.83
N LEU A 174 13.51 -18.33 -8.84
CA LEU A 174 13.95 -17.51 -7.71
C LEU A 174 12.85 -16.57 -7.24
N SER A 175 12.93 -16.15 -5.99
CA SER A 175 12.16 -15.04 -5.42
C SER A 175 13.10 -13.87 -5.15
N ASN A 176 12.82 -12.69 -5.71
CA ASN A 176 13.59 -11.47 -5.49
C ASN A 176 12.62 -10.30 -5.30
N PRO A 177 11.91 -10.25 -4.17
CA PRO A 177 10.91 -9.24 -3.92
C PRO A 177 11.52 -7.85 -3.85
N GLU A 178 10.76 -6.83 -4.31
CA GLU A 178 11.17 -5.44 -4.29
C GLU A 178 10.72 -4.75 -3.01
N PHE A 179 11.58 -3.89 -2.45
CA PHE A 179 11.32 -3.14 -1.22
C PHE A 179 11.31 -1.61 -1.44
N LEU A 180 11.33 -1.15 -2.69
CA LEU A 180 11.23 0.27 -3.01
C LEU A 180 9.94 0.91 -2.47
N ALA A 181 9.98 2.21 -2.23
CA ALA A 181 8.82 3.02 -1.93
C ALA A 181 8.56 3.99 -3.11
N GLU A 182 7.29 4.15 -3.47
CA GLU A 182 6.86 5.13 -4.48
C GLU A 182 7.30 6.54 -4.07
N GLY A 183 7.77 7.34 -5.03
CA GLY A 183 8.33 8.67 -4.79
C GLY A 183 9.81 8.68 -4.40
N THR A 184 10.42 7.51 -4.09
CA THR A 184 11.85 7.35 -3.80
C THR A 184 12.45 6.13 -4.49
N ALA A 185 11.75 5.55 -5.46
CA ALA A 185 12.11 4.26 -6.05
C ALA A 185 13.54 4.22 -6.61
N ILE A 186 13.97 5.25 -7.33
CA ILE A 186 15.32 5.30 -7.90
C ILE A 186 16.40 5.37 -6.83
N LYS A 187 16.16 6.13 -5.77
CA LYS A 187 17.09 6.21 -4.62
C LYS A 187 17.18 4.86 -3.92
N ASP A 188 16.04 4.22 -3.67
CA ASP A 188 15.97 2.94 -2.95
C ASP A 188 16.61 1.81 -3.77
N LEU A 189 16.43 1.81 -5.10
CA LEU A 189 17.05 0.84 -6.01
C LEU A 189 18.57 1.01 -6.15
N LYS A 190 19.05 2.26 -6.17
CA LYS A 190 20.51 2.54 -6.24
C LYS A 190 21.23 2.31 -4.92
N ASN A 191 20.56 2.57 -3.80
CA ASN A 191 21.11 2.43 -2.45
C ASN A 191 20.15 1.66 -1.55
N PRO A 192 19.89 0.38 -1.84
CA PRO A 192 18.94 -0.41 -1.06
C PRO A 192 19.44 -0.65 0.36
N ASP A 193 18.51 -0.69 1.32
CA ASP A 193 18.81 -1.18 2.67
C ASP A 193 19.27 -2.66 2.60
N ARG A 194 18.62 -3.44 1.73
CA ARG A 194 18.94 -4.82 1.40
C ARG A 194 18.39 -5.24 0.04
N VAL A 195 19.02 -6.23 -0.57
CA VAL A 195 18.48 -7.03 -1.68
C VAL A 195 18.24 -8.44 -1.13
N LEU A 196 17.07 -9.01 -1.36
CA LEU A 196 16.71 -10.34 -0.91
C LEU A 196 16.55 -11.28 -2.11
N ILE A 197 17.24 -12.41 -2.09
CA ILE A 197 17.20 -13.42 -3.15
C ILE A 197 16.92 -14.76 -2.51
N GLY A 198 15.76 -15.33 -2.80
CA GLY A 198 15.35 -16.68 -2.39
C GLY A 198 15.51 -17.67 -3.52
N GLY A 199 16.07 -18.81 -3.24
CA GLY A 199 16.20 -19.89 -4.21
C GLY A 199 16.24 -21.28 -3.55
N ASP A 200 16.28 -22.32 -4.37
CA ASP A 200 16.39 -23.68 -3.88
C ASP A 200 17.77 -23.97 -3.30
N GLU A 201 17.79 -24.88 -2.34
CA GLU A 201 19.02 -25.37 -1.70
C GLU A 201 19.78 -26.39 -2.57
N THR A 202 19.27 -26.71 -3.76
CA THR A 202 19.95 -27.58 -4.73
C THR A 202 21.18 -26.89 -5.33
N PRO A 203 22.18 -27.64 -5.84
CA PRO A 203 23.35 -27.06 -6.50
C PRO A 203 22.99 -26.15 -7.68
N GLU A 204 21.95 -26.49 -8.44
CA GLU A 204 21.42 -25.72 -9.57
C GLU A 204 20.76 -24.43 -9.09
N GLY A 205 19.93 -24.51 -8.05
CA GLY A 205 19.29 -23.36 -7.42
C GLY A 205 20.31 -22.39 -6.85
N GLN A 206 21.34 -22.88 -6.15
CA GLN A 206 22.40 -22.04 -5.63
C GLN A 206 23.25 -21.38 -6.72
N ARG A 207 23.46 -22.04 -7.85
CA ARG A 207 24.10 -21.40 -9.04
C ARG A 207 23.26 -20.27 -9.60
N ALA A 208 21.93 -20.45 -9.65
CA ALA A 208 21.01 -19.41 -10.09
C ALA A 208 21.00 -18.20 -9.12
N VAL A 209 20.97 -18.47 -7.81
CA VAL A 209 21.08 -17.44 -6.76
C VAL A 209 22.37 -16.63 -6.93
N GLN A 210 23.52 -17.30 -7.09
CA GLN A 210 24.82 -16.59 -7.25
C GLN A 210 24.88 -15.79 -8.56
N ALA A 211 24.25 -16.27 -9.65
CA ALA A 211 24.20 -15.53 -10.90
C ALA A 211 23.41 -14.21 -10.75
N LEU A 212 22.29 -14.24 -10.00
CA LEU A 212 21.51 -13.01 -9.72
C LEU A 212 22.23 -12.10 -8.72
N CYS A 213 22.91 -12.66 -7.70
CA CYS A 213 23.77 -11.88 -6.81
C CYS A 213 24.81 -11.09 -7.59
N ALA A 214 25.48 -11.72 -8.56
CA ALA A 214 26.50 -11.07 -9.38
C ALA A 214 25.97 -9.85 -10.15
N VAL A 215 24.71 -9.86 -10.59
CA VAL A 215 24.08 -8.68 -11.21
C VAL A 215 23.99 -7.53 -10.21
N TYR A 216 23.51 -7.78 -9.00
CA TYR A 216 23.36 -6.73 -7.98
C TYR A 216 24.71 -6.25 -7.42
N GLU A 217 25.73 -7.10 -7.36
CA GLU A 217 27.09 -6.77 -6.87
C GLU A 217 27.77 -5.67 -7.69
N HIS A 218 27.27 -5.32 -8.89
CA HIS A 218 27.77 -4.17 -9.65
C HIS A 218 27.59 -2.83 -8.91
N TRP A 219 26.59 -2.73 -8.00
CA TRP A 219 26.35 -1.47 -7.27
C TRP A 219 25.92 -1.66 -5.81
N VAL A 220 25.56 -2.88 -5.41
CA VAL A 220 25.13 -3.19 -4.04
C VAL A 220 26.23 -3.97 -3.33
N PRO A 221 26.74 -3.49 -2.18
CA PRO A 221 27.71 -4.24 -1.38
C PRO A 221 27.21 -5.63 -1.01
N ARG A 222 28.07 -6.63 -1.04
CA ARG A 222 27.70 -8.05 -0.83
C ARG A 222 27.00 -8.30 0.49
N GLU A 223 27.38 -7.59 1.54
CA GLU A 223 26.77 -7.68 2.88
C GLU A 223 25.31 -7.23 2.93
N LYS A 224 24.85 -6.48 1.94
CA LYS A 224 23.46 -6.08 1.78
C LYS A 224 22.64 -7.05 0.91
N ILE A 225 23.25 -8.04 0.29
CA ILE A 225 22.60 -9.04 -0.53
C ILE A 225 22.36 -10.29 0.32
N LEU A 226 21.11 -10.46 0.77
CA LEU A 226 20.69 -11.57 1.61
C LEU A 226 20.18 -12.72 0.75
N THR A 227 20.69 -13.92 1.01
CA THR A 227 20.23 -15.14 0.33
C THR A 227 19.48 -16.03 1.30
N THR A 228 18.34 -16.55 0.89
CA THR A 228 17.45 -17.41 1.70
C THR A 228 16.86 -18.53 0.84
N ASN A 229 16.08 -19.43 1.46
CA ASN A 229 15.18 -20.26 0.67
C ASN A 229 14.02 -19.42 0.09
N THR A 230 13.37 -19.95 -0.93
CA THR A 230 12.32 -19.26 -1.68
C THR A 230 11.15 -18.82 -0.79
N TRP A 231 10.66 -19.70 0.09
CA TRP A 231 9.50 -19.40 0.96
C TRP A 231 9.79 -18.32 2.00
N SER A 232 10.98 -18.32 2.56
CA SER A 232 11.43 -17.25 3.48
C SER A 232 11.49 -15.90 2.77
N SER A 233 11.95 -15.87 1.52
CA SER A 233 11.99 -14.67 0.70
C SER A 233 10.59 -14.11 0.44
N GLU A 234 9.66 -14.94 -0.04
CA GLU A 234 8.27 -14.56 -0.29
C GLU A 234 7.58 -14.03 0.98
N LEU A 235 7.70 -14.77 2.10
CA LEU A 235 7.10 -14.38 3.38
C LEU A 235 7.71 -13.08 3.92
N SER A 236 9.02 -12.86 3.74
CA SER A 236 9.71 -11.65 4.24
C SER A 236 9.14 -10.37 3.66
N LYS A 237 8.74 -10.39 2.39
CA LYS A 237 8.11 -9.20 1.76
C LYS A 237 6.74 -8.91 2.38
N LEU A 238 5.88 -9.91 2.52
CA LEU A 238 4.56 -9.75 3.15
C LEU A 238 4.70 -9.29 4.60
N ALA A 239 5.60 -9.94 5.35
CA ALA A 239 5.87 -9.59 6.74
C ALA A 239 6.38 -8.14 6.87
N ALA A 240 7.33 -7.71 6.03
CA ALA A 240 7.85 -6.34 6.06
C ALA A 240 6.74 -5.31 5.87
N ASN A 241 5.88 -5.47 4.86
CA ASN A 241 4.77 -4.57 4.62
C ASN A 241 3.73 -4.59 5.75
N ALA A 242 3.45 -5.78 6.31
CA ALA A 242 2.54 -5.92 7.45
C ALA A 242 3.08 -5.23 8.71
N PHE A 243 4.37 -5.34 9.03
CA PHE A 243 5.01 -4.65 10.15
C PHE A 243 5.02 -3.13 9.96
N LEU A 244 5.24 -2.62 8.75
CA LEU A 244 5.17 -1.18 8.47
C LEU A 244 3.73 -0.65 8.66
N ALA A 245 2.73 -1.35 8.14
CA ALA A 245 1.32 -1.03 8.34
C ALA A 245 0.91 -1.09 9.81
N GLN A 246 1.37 -2.11 10.55
CA GLN A 246 1.14 -2.27 11.98
C GLN A 246 1.70 -1.08 12.78
N ARG A 247 2.90 -0.59 12.47
CA ARG A 247 3.48 0.57 13.16
C ARG A 247 2.59 1.81 13.01
N ILE A 248 2.06 2.06 11.82
CA ILE A 248 1.13 3.17 11.58
C ILE A 248 -0.18 2.96 12.36
N SER A 249 -0.76 1.76 12.31
CA SER A 249 -1.97 1.45 13.08
C SER A 249 -1.74 1.56 14.59
N SER A 250 -0.57 1.16 15.07
CA SER A 250 -0.20 1.27 16.48
C SER A 250 -0.14 2.72 16.95
N ILE A 251 0.58 3.59 16.23
CA ILE A 251 0.65 5.02 16.63
C ILE A 251 -0.71 5.72 16.46
N ASN A 252 -1.51 5.33 15.48
CA ASN A 252 -2.87 5.84 15.32
C ASN A 252 -3.78 5.41 16.48
N SER A 253 -3.63 4.20 17.03
CA SER A 253 -4.34 3.77 18.23
C SER A 253 -3.95 4.60 19.46
N ILE A 254 -2.66 4.86 19.61
CA ILE A 254 -2.14 5.75 20.68
C ILE A 254 -2.66 7.18 20.50
N SER A 255 -2.79 7.66 19.26
CA SER A 255 -3.36 8.99 19.01
C SER A 255 -4.80 9.13 19.53
N ALA A 256 -5.59 8.05 19.48
CA ALA A 256 -6.93 8.04 20.06
C ALA A 256 -6.91 8.16 21.59
N LEU A 257 -6.00 7.44 22.25
CA LEU A 257 -5.78 7.57 23.71
C LEU A 257 -5.28 8.97 24.07
N CYS A 258 -4.33 9.49 23.33
CA CYS A 258 -3.85 10.86 23.53
C CYS A 258 -4.99 11.88 23.46
N GLU A 259 -5.90 11.77 22.47
CA GLU A 259 -7.07 12.66 22.40
C GLU A 259 -8.03 12.52 23.59
N ALA A 260 -8.18 11.34 24.15
CA ALA A 260 -9.03 11.09 25.31
C ALA A 260 -8.41 11.59 26.62
N THR A 261 -7.08 11.59 26.75
CA THR A 261 -6.35 11.91 27.98
C THR A 261 -5.78 13.31 28.02
N GLY A 262 -5.69 14.02 26.86
CA GLY A 262 -5.03 15.31 26.74
C GLY A 262 -3.52 15.22 26.51
N ALA A 263 -2.95 14.02 26.32
CA ALA A 263 -1.55 13.84 25.94
C ALA A 263 -1.30 14.29 24.48
N ASP A 264 -0.06 14.62 24.13
CA ASP A 264 0.34 14.89 22.75
C ASP A 264 0.95 13.65 22.11
N VAL A 265 0.41 13.23 20.95
CA VAL A 265 0.87 12.02 20.27
C VAL A 265 2.29 12.17 19.70
N GLU A 266 2.71 13.39 19.34
CA GLU A 266 4.08 13.62 18.81
C GLU A 266 5.11 13.52 19.93
N GLU A 267 4.79 14.06 21.12
CA GLU A 267 5.66 13.90 22.29
C GLU A 267 5.79 12.42 22.67
N VAL A 268 4.67 11.68 22.66
CA VAL A 268 4.67 10.23 22.91
C VAL A 268 5.46 9.49 21.83
N ALA A 269 5.22 9.78 20.54
CA ALA A 269 5.93 9.16 19.42
C ALA A 269 7.43 9.45 19.44
N THR A 270 7.81 10.70 19.79
CA THR A 270 9.20 11.10 19.95
C THR A 270 9.86 10.34 21.10
N ALA A 271 9.21 10.31 22.26
CA ALA A 271 9.75 9.64 23.46
C ALA A 271 9.98 8.13 23.21
N ILE A 272 8.99 7.41 22.66
CA ILE A 272 9.15 5.99 22.37
C ILE A 272 10.10 5.74 21.19
N GLY A 273 10.15 6.65 20.22
CA GLY A 273 11.01 6.55 19.03
C GLY A 273 12.50 6.74 19.34
N MET A 274 12.86 7.35 20.47
CA MET A 274 14.25 7.46 20.95
C MET A 274 14.80 6.12 21.44
N ASP A 275 13.96 5.17 21.84
CA ASP A 275 14.41 3.81 22.13
C ASP A 275 14.85 3.13 20.83
N GLN A 276 16.14 2.76 20.73
CA GLN A 276 16.72 2.15 19.54
C GLN A 276 16.05 0.82 19.14
N ARG A 277 15.43 0.10 20.10
CA ARG A 277 14.68 -1.13 19.85
C ARG A 277 13.37 -0.86 19.10
N ILE A 278 12.81 0.35 19.24
CA ILE A 278 11.60 0.81 18.57
C ILE A 278 11.97 1.62 17.32
N GLY A 279 12.81 2.65 17.48
CA GLY A 279 13.17 3.60 16.44
C GLY A 279 12.01 4.51 16.03
N ASN A 280 12.31 5.63 15.40
CA ASN A 280 11.36 6.71 15.11
C ASN A 280 10.60 6.57 13.77
N LYS A 281 10.98 5.63 12.91
CA LYS A 281 10.36 5.47 11.59
C LYS A 281 8.93 4.89 11.70
N PHE A 282 8.00 5.41 10.90
CA PHE A 282 6.59 4.98 10.84
C PHE A 282 5.79 5.19 12.15
N LEU A 283 6.19 6.18 12.96
CA LEU A 283 5.48 6.58 14.19
C LEU A 283 4.73 7.92 14.05
N LYS A 284 4.52 8.43 12.84
CA LYS A 284 3.74 9.65 12.62
C LYS A 284 2.25 9.31 12.54
N ALA A 285 1.46 9.81 13.49
CA ALA A 285 0.00 9.64 13.48
C ALA A 285 -0.63 10.40 12.30
N SER A 286 -1.66 9.81 11.68
CA SER A 286 -2.32 10.33 10.49
C SER A 286 -3.76 9.84 10.38
N VAL A 287 -4.43 10.18 9.28
CA VAL A 287 -5.78 9.67 8.93
C VAL A 287 -5.80 8.20 8.48
N GLY A 288 -4.67 7.52 8.54
CA GLY A 288 -4.51 6.13 8.13
C GLY A 288 -3.55 5.99 6.95
N PHE A 289 -3.14 4.74 6.70
CA PHE A 289 -2.32 4.40 5.55
C PHE A 289 -3.18 4.08 4.31
N GLY A 290 -2.59 4.26 3.15
CA GLY A 290 -3.11 3.85 1.84
C GLY A 290 -1.99 3.27 0.98
N GLY A 291 -2.15 3.33 -0.32
CA GLY A 291 -1.23 2.79 -1.30
C GLY A 291 -1.50 1.32 -1.66
N SER A 292 -0.94 0.89 -2.76
CA SER A 292 -1.21 -0.41 -3.39
C SER A 292 -0.77 -1.64 -2.58
N CYS A 293 0.09 -1.46 -1.56
CA CYS A 293 0.80 -2.58 -0.94
C CYS A 293 0.23 -2.99 0.43
N PHE A 294 0.08 -2.04 1.36
CA PHE A 294 -0.13 -2.39 2.76
C PHE A 294 -1.42 -3.17 2.99
N GLN A 295 -2.55 -2.65 2.53
CA GLN A 295 -3.85 -3.30 2.78
C GLN A 295 -3.91 -4.69 2.17
N LYS A 296 -3.52 -4.83 0.89
CA LYS A 296 -3.55 -6.13 0.22
C LYS A 296 -2.62 -7.15 0.85
N ASP A 297 -1.40 -6.74 1.22
CA ASP A 297 -0.40 -7.67 1.74
C ASP A 297 -0.77 -8.14 3.15
N VAL A 298 -1.34 -7.25 3.99
CA VAL A 298 -1.89 -7.65 5.29
C VAL A 298 -3.09 -8.59 5.11
N LEU A 299 -4.03 -8.28 4.21
CA LEU A 299 -5.19 -9.16 3.94
C LEU A 299 -4.77 -10.51 3.36
N ASN A 300 -3.73 -10.53 2.50
CA ASN A 300 -3.17 -11.78 1.99
C ASN A 300 -2.51 -12.60 3.10
N LEU A 301 -1.80 -11.94 4.03
CA LEU A 301 -1.23 -12.60 5.22
C LEU A 301 -2.34 -13.16 6.12
N VAL A 302 -3.43 -12.42 6.34
CA VAL A 302 -4.62 -12.90 7.09
C VAL A 302 -5.19 -14.13 6.43
N TYR A 303 -5.44 -14.08 5.11
CA TYR A 303 -5.96 -15.24 4.37
C TYR A 303 -5.03 -16.46 4.45
N LEU A 304 -3.72 -16.26 4.34
CA LEU A 304 -2.74 -17.33 4.48
C LEU A 304 -2.81 -17.99 5.87
N CYS A 305 -2.92 -17.18 6.93
CA CYS A 305 -3.08 -17.67 8.29
C CYS A 305 -4.38 -18.47 8.47
N GLU A 306 -5.50 -17.99 7.91
CA GLU A 306 -6.78 -18.70 7.92
C GLU A 306 -6.67 -20.05 7.18
N ALA A 307 -6.05 -20.05 5.99
CA ALA A 307 -5.85 -21.26 5.18
C ALA A 307 -4.93 -22.30 5.84
N LEU A 308 -4.01 -21.86 6.70
CA LEU A 308 -3.11 -22.71 7.49
C LEU A 308 -3.67 -23.08 8.87
N ASN A 309 -4.95 -22.77 9.14
CA ASN A 309 -5.61 -23.00 10.43
C ASN A 309 -4.90 -22.34 11.62
N LEU A 310 -4.51 -21.06 11.44
CA LEU A 310 -3.89 -20.20 12.46
C LEU A 310 -4.81 -19.00 12.79
N PRO A 311 -6.02 -19.22 13.34
CA PRO A 311 -7.04 -18.18 13.48
C PRO A 311 -6.63 -17.06 14.45
N GLU A 312 -5.82 -17.34 15.47
CA GLU A 312 -5.31 -16.32 16.40
C GLU A 312 -4.38 -15.34 15.68
N VAL A 313 -3.48 -15.86 14.84
CA VAL A 313 -2.54 -15.07 14.04
C VAL A 313 -3.29 -14.26 13.00
N ALA A 314 -4.29 -14.85 12.34
CA ALA A 314 -5.16 -14.15 11.40
C ALA A 314 -5.87 -12.96 12.06
N ARG A 315 -6.46 -13.15 13.24
CA ARG A 315 -7.12 -12.07 14.01
C ARG A 315 -6.15 -10.96 14.40
N TYR A 316 -4.94 -11.30 14.81
CA TYR A 316 -3.93 -10.30 15.14
C TYR A 316 -3.64 -9.37 13.95
N TRP A 317 -3.39 -9.91 12.77
CA TRP A 317 -3.09 -9.10 11.58
C TRP A 317 -4.33 -8.39 11.03
N GLN A 318 -5.52 -8.95 11.16
CA GLN A 318 -6.77 -8.29 10.77
C GLN A 318 -6.97 -6.99 11.57
N GLN A 319 -6.59 -6.94 12.84
CA GLN A 319 -6.70 -5.74 13.68
C GLN A 319 -5.89 -4.55 13.15
N VAL A 320 -4.85 -4.79 12.34
CA VAL A 320 -4.10 -3.71 11.67
C VAL A 320 -5.00 -2.97 10.67
N ILE A 321 -5.81 -3.69 9.92
CA ILE A 321 -6.79 -3.13 8.97
C ILE A 321 -7.95 -2.48 9.71
N ASP A 322 -8.53 -3.18 10.69
CA ASP A 322 -9.67 -2.68 11.48
C ASP A 322 -9.32 -1.36 12.17
N MET A 323 -8.08 -1.22 12.67
CA MET A 323 -7.58 0.02 13.28
C MET A 323 -7.41 1.14 12.24
N ASN A 324 -6.97 0.80 11.02
CA ASN A 324 -6.87 1.78 9.92
C ASN A 324 -8.25 2.33 9.54
N ASP A 325 -9.26 1.46 9.42
CA ASP A 325 -10.62 1.86 9.13
C ASP A 325 -11.28 2.64 10.28
N TYR A 326 -10.99 2.25 11.53
CA TYR A 326 -11.40 3.02 12.71
C TYR A 326 -10.84 4.44 12.67
N GLN A 327 -9.57 4.61 12.31
CA GLN A 327 -8.93 5.92 12.25
C GLN A 327 -9.58 6.83 11.18
N ARG A 328 -9.89 6.29 10.00
CA ARG A 328 -10.60 7.00 8.92
C ARG A 328 -11.99 7.47 9.39
N ARG A 329 -12.78 6.56 9.98
CA ARG A 329 -14.12 6.89 10.52
C ARG A 329 -14.04 7.91 11.64
N ARG A 330 -13.12 7.72 12.60
CA ARG A 330 -12.93 8.63 13.72
C ARG A 330 -12.64 10.05 13.27
N PHE A 331 -11.82 10.21 12.23
CA PHE A 331 -11.51 11.53 11.68
C PHE A 331 -12.72 12.17 11.01
N ALA A 332 -13.46 11.42 10.19
CA ALA A 332 -14.69 11.91 9.57
C ALA A 332 -15.76 12.28 10.62
N SER A 333 -15.98 11.43 11.63
CA SER A 333 -16.90 11.72 12.74
C SER A 333 -16.51 13.01 13.48
N ARG A 334 -15.21 13.24 13.70
CA ARG A 334 -14.74 14.48 14.33
C ARG A 334 -15.06 15.74 13.51
N ILE A 335 -14.98 15.65 12.17
CA ILE A 335 -15.38 16.75 11.29
C ILE A 335 -16.87 17.04 11.46
N ILE A 336 -17.71 16.00 11.42
CA ILE A 336 -19.17 16.11 11.57
C ILE A 336 -19.53 16.71 12.93
N ASP A 337 -18.96 16.16 14.02
CA ASP A 337 -19.20 16.62 15.39
C ASP A 337 -18.85 18.10 15.57
N SER A 338 -17.72 18.54 15.00
CA SER A 338 -17.24 19.91 15.12
C SER A 338 -18.09 20.89 14.29
N LEU A 339 -18.67 20.42 13.19
CA LEU A 339 -19.56 21.19 12.32
C LEU A 339 -21.03 21.13 12.79
N PHE A 340 -21.24 21.14 14.10
CA PHE A 340 -22.57 21.16 14.74
C PHE A 340 -23.39 19.90 14.50
N ASN A 341 -22.72 18.74 14.49
CA ASN A 341 -23.30 17.41 14.28
C ASN A 341 -24.03 17.22 12.93
N THR A 342 -23.72 18.02 11.93
CA THR A 342 -24.26 17.85 10.57
C THR A 342 -23.34 18.48 9.55
N VAL A 343 -23.20 17.84 8.41
CA VAL A 343 -22.48 18.37 7.25
C VAL A 343 -23.36 18.45 6.00
N THR A 344 -24.65 18.10 6.13
CA THR A 344 -25.62 18.20 5.03
C THR A 344 -25.63 19.61 4.45
N ASP A 345 -25.52 19.70 3.14
CA ASP A 345 -25.45 20.95 2.35
C ASP A 345 -24.28 21.87 2.71
N LYS A 346 -23.31 21.41 3.50
CA LYS A 346 -22.10 22.18 3.82
C LYS A 346 -21.00 21.93 2.80
N LYS A 347 -20.39 23.02 2.33
CA LYS A 347 -19.21 22.96 1.50
C LYS A 347 -17.99 22.64 2.34
N ILE A 348 -17.28 21.55 2.00
CA ILE A 348 -16.05 21.12 2.65
C ILE A 348 -14.94 21.04 1.60
N ALA A 349 -13.85 21.77 1.82
CA ALA A 349 -12.66 21.73 0.98
C ALA A 349 -11.77 20.55 1.40
N ILE A 350 -11.51 19.60 0.50
CA ILE A 350 -10.57 18.51 0.70
C ILE A 350 -9.27 18.85 -0.03
N LEU A 351 -8.20 19.01 0.72
CA LEU A 351 -6.86 19.28 0.19
C LEU A 351 -6.00 18.02 0.27
N GLY A 352 -5.67 17.47 -0.91
CA GLY A 352 -4.94 16.23 -1.08
C GLY A 352 -5.86 15.01 -1.23
N PHE A 353 -5.62 14.25 -2.30
CA PHE A 353 -6.38 13.04 -2.62
C PHE A 353 -5.47 11.83 -2.82
N ALA A 354 -4.20 12.02 -3.24
CA ALA A 354 -3.20 10.97 -3.24
C ALA A 354 -2.98 10.38 -1.82
N PHE A 355 -2.58 9.12 -1.72
CA PHE A 355 -2.40 8.46 -0.42
C PHE A 355 -1.23 9.03 0.40
N LYS A 356 -0.25 9.65 -0.24
CA LYS A 356 0.88 10.41 0.33
C LYS A 356 1.37 11.47 -0.66
N LYS A 357 2.28 12.36 -0.23
CA LYS A 357 2.94 13.31 -1.12
C LYS A 357 3.86 12.65 -2.14
N ASP A 358 4.23 13.42 -3.15
CA ASP A 358 5.19 13.06 -4.20
C ASP A 358 4.76 11.90 -5.11
N THR A 359 3.45 11.59 -5.16
CA THR A 359 2.86 10.62 -6.09
C THR A 359 1.46 11.05 -6.51
N GLY A 360 0.99 10.57 -7.66
CA GLY A 360 -0.43 10.67 -8.08
C GLY A 360 -1.24 9.43 -7.76
N ASP A 361 -0.68 8.46 -7.01
CA ASP A 361 -1.36 7.21 -6.68
C ASP A 361 -2.44 7.43 -5.61
N THR A 362 -3.66 7.02 -5.94
CA THR A 362 -4.85 7.15 -5.08
C THR A 362 -5.31 5.83 -4.46
N ARG A 363 -4.67 4.71 -4.83
CA ARG A 363 -5.10 3.38 -4.37
C ARG A 363 -5.15 3.30 -2.85
N GLU A 364 -6.30 2.89 -2.31
CA GLU A 364 -6.56 2.80 -0.86
C GLU A 364 -6.29 4.11 -0.10
N SER A 365 -6.32 5.26 -0.78
CA SER A 365 -6.15 6.55 -0.12
C SER A 365 -7.22 6.77 0.94
N SER A 366 -6.79 7.23 2.12
CA SER A 366 -7.73 7.60 3.19
C SER A 366 -8.69 8.71 2.79
N SER A 367 -8.30 9.55 1.80
CA SER A 367 -9.16 10.61 1.25
C SER A 367 -10.43 10.06 0.62
N ILE A 368 -10.37 8.91 -0.05
CA ILE A 368 -11.54 8.24 -0.65
C ILE A 368 -12.56 7.91 0.43
N TYR A 369 -12.14 7.25 1.50
CA TYR A 369 -13.01 6.80 2.59
C TYR A 369 -13.57 7.97 3.41
N ILE A 370 -12.73 8.98 3.69
CA ILE A 370 -13.17 10.19 4.39
C ILE A 370 -14.20 10.94 3.53
N SER A 371 -13.94 11.10 2.23
CA SER A 371 -14.88 11.70 1.29
C SER A 371 -16.20 10.93 1.25
N LYS A 372 -16.15 9.59 1.22
CA LYS A 372 -17.34 8.75 1.30
C LYS A 372 -18.17 9.06 2.55
N TYR A 373 -17.56 9.01 3.75
CA TYR A 373 -18.29 9.28 4.99
C TYR A 373 -18.94 10.67 5.01
N LEU A 374 -18.27 11.68 4.46
CA LEU A 374 -18.82 13.03 4.38
C LEU A 374 -19.93 13.15 3.32
N MET A 375 -19.80 12.46 2.18
CA MET A 375 -20.85 12.41 1.15
C MET A 375 -22.10 11.65 1.65
N ASP A 376 -21.92 10.57 2.39
CA ASP A 376 -23.03 9.80 2.99
C ASP A 376 -23.85 10.68 3.95
N GLU A 377 -23.22 11.69 4.57
CA GLU A 377 -23.88 12.71 5.42
C GLU A 377 -24.34 13.96 4.61
N GLY A 378 -24.26 13.92 3.29
CA GLY A 378 -24.77 14.97 2.40
C GLY A 378 -23.88 16.21 2.27
N ALA A 379 -22.58 16.11 2.53
CA ALA A 379 -21.65 17.21 2.35
C ALA A 379 -21.32 17.47 0.87
N HIS A 380 -21.17 18.73 0.49
CA HIS A 380 -20.63 19.13 -0.81
C HIS A 380 -19.11 19.23 -0.73
N LEU A 381 -18.40 18.32 -1.41
CA LEU A 381 -16.95 18.25 -1.38
C LEU A 381 -16.33 19.03 -2.53
N HIS A 382 -15.40 19.93 -2.21
CA HIS A 382 -14.56 20.63 -3.18
C HIS A 382 -13.13 20.10 -3.03
N ILE A 383 -12.68 19.26 -3.99
CA ILE A 383 -11.46 18.48 -3.88
C ILE A 383 -10.37 19.11 -4.74
N TYR A 384 -9.18 19.27 -4.17
CA TYR A 384 -7.97 19.67 -4.86
C TYR A 384 -6.80 18.75 -4.51
N ASP A 385 -6.12 18.27 -5.55
CA ASP A 385 -4.81 17.59 -5.43
C ASP A 385 -3.89 18.08 -6.55
N PRO A 386 -2.59 18.36 -6.28
CA PRO A 386 -1.68 18.90 -7.29
C PRO A 386 -1.21 17.87 -8.34
N LYS A 387 -1.41 16.57 -8.12
CA LYS A 387 -0.88 15.48 -8.98
C LYS A 387 -1.92 14.49 -9.45
N VAL A 388 -3.02 14.35 -8.74
CA VAL A 388 -4.08 13.41 -9.13
C VAL A 388 -4.96 14.01 -10.22
N PRO A 389 -5.10 13.36 -11.38
CA PRO A 389 -6.00 13.82 -12.44
C PRO A 389 -7.46 13.86 -11.96
N ARG A 390 -8.22 14.81 -12.49
CA ARG A 390 -9.65 14.97 -12.18
C ARG A 390 -10.44 13.70 -12.42
N GLU A 391 -10.19 13.07 -13.56
CA GLU A 391 -10.86 11.85 -14.00
C GLU A 391 -10.63 10.70 -13.01
N GLN A 392 -9.41 10.60 -12.45
CA GLN A 392 -9.08 9.57 -11.47
C GLN A 392 -9.84 9.77 -10.16
N ILE A 393 -9.96 11.01 -9.67
CA ILE A 393 -10.74 11.30 -8.45
C ILE A 393 -12.21 10.88 -8.63
N VAL A 394 -12.80 11.19 -9.79
CA VAL A 394 -14.17 10.82 -10.10
C VAL A 394 -14.32 9.29 -10.17
N VAL A 395 -13.41 8.59 -10.85
CA VAL A 395 -13.42 7.12 -10.95
C VAL A 395 -13.35 6.48 -9.56
N ASP A 396 -12.43 6.93 -8.70
CA ASP A 396 -12.25 6.36 -7.37
C ASP A 396 -13.49 6.56 -6.48
N LEU A 397 -14.10 7.74 -6.53
CA LEU A 397 -15.30 8.03 -5.74
C LEU A 397 -16.55 7.37 -6.31
N SER A 398 -16.63 7.14 -7.62
CA SER A 398 -17.77 6.46 -8.28
C SER A 398 -17.67 4.93 -8.21
N HIS A 399 -16.63 4.37 -7.56
CA HIS A 399 -16.53 2.92 -7.42
C HIS A 399 -17.71 2.37 -6.59
N PRO A 400 -18.36 1.25 -6.99
CA PRO A 400 -19.57 0.72 -6.32
C PRO A 400 -19.43 0.40 -4.83
N GLY A 401 -18.20 0.26 -4.33
CA GLY A 401 -17.92 0.11 -2.89
C GLY A 401 -17.78 1.44 -2.13
N VAL A 402 -17.79 2.56 -2.83
CA VAL A 402 -17.56 3.90 -2.27
C VAL A 402 -18.85 4.71 -2.28
N SER A 403 -19.52 4.88 -3.42
CA SER A 403 -20.73 5.70 -3.51
C SER A 403 -21.78 5.09 -4.46
N GLU A 404 -23.00 5.62 -4.41
CA GLU A 404 -24.05 5.33 -5.37
C GLU A 404 -23.86 6.16 -6.66
N ASP A 405 -24.39 5.67 -7.79
CA ASP A 405 -24.09 6.14 -9.15
C ASP A 405 -24.26 7.65 -9.39
N ASP A 406 -25.16 8.35 -8.69
CA ASP A 406 -25.43 9.78 -8.88
C ASP A 406 -24.84 10.70 -7.79
N GLN A 407 -24.34 10.13 -6.71
CA GLN A 407 -23.90 10.88 -5.53
C GLN A 407 -22.68 11.76 -5.84
N VAL A 408 -21.70 11.21 -6.59
CA VAL A 408 -20.48 11.94 -6.96
C VAL A 408 -20.79 13.14 -7.84
N SER A 409 -21.66 12.98 -8.86
CA SER A 409 -22.01 14.06 -9.77
C SER A 409 -22.71 15.23 -9.07
N ARG A 410 -23.43 14.94 -8.00
CA ARG A 410 -24.20 15.92 -7.21
C ARG A 410 -23.39 16.59 -6.12
N LEU A 411 -22.52 15.85 -5.43
CA LEU A 411 -21.87 16.30 -4.21
C LEU A 411 -20.38 16.66 -4.38
N VAL A 412 -19.75 16.31 -5.52
CA VAL A 412 -18.31 16.48 -5.70
C VAL A 412 -18.00 17.50 -6.79
N THR A 413 -17.17 18.46 -6.45
CA THR A 413 -16.56 19.42 -7.38
C THR A 413 -15.04 19.31 -7.30
N ILE A 414 -14.38 19.11 -8.44
CA ILE A 414 -12.91 19.11 -8.49
C ILE A 414 -12.44 20.52 -8.81
N SER A 415 -11.72 21.12 -7.87
CA SER A 415 -11.24 22.50 -7.94
C SER A 415 -9.89 22.57 -8.68
N LYS A 416 -9.63 23.71 -9.32
CA LYS A 416 -8.40 23.95 -10.10
C LYS A 416 -7.21 24.29 -9.22
N ASP A 417 -7.48 24.91 -8.07
CA ASP A 417 -6.47 25.32 -7.10
C ASP A 417 -7.05 25.26 -5.66
N PRO A 418 -6.21 25.28 -4.62
CA PRO A 418 -6.67 25.19 -3.24
C PRO A 418 -7.52 26.37 -2.78
N TYR A 419 -7.35 27.55 -3.36
CA TYR A 419 -8.14 28.73 -2.98
C TYR A 419 -9.56 28.65 -3.52
N GLU A 420 -9.75 28.12 -4.74
CA GLU A 420 -11.08 27.82 -5.30
C GLU A 420 -11.81 26.77 -4.45
N ALA A 421 -11.11 25.73 -4.01
CA ALA A 421 -11.69 24.73 -3.13
C ALA A 421 -12.21 25.34 -1.83
N CYS A 422 -11.44 26.24 -1.22
CA CYS A 422 -11.73 26.86 0.07
C CYS A 422 -12.73 28.03 0.00
N ASP A 423 -13.01 28.60 -1.17
CA ASP A 423 -13.91 29.76 -1.32
C ASP A 423 -15.34 29.40 -0.88
N GLY A 424 -15.90 30.09 0.10
CA GLY A 424 -17.21 29.80 0.69
C GLY A 424 -17.30 28.46 1.45
N ALA A 425 -16.18 27.81 1.77
CA ALA A 425 -16.20 26.56 2.51
C ALA A 425 -16.48 26.77 4.01
N HIS A 426 -17.13 25.79 4.64
CA HIS A 426 -17.32 25.72 6.11
C HIS A 426 -16.09 25.13 6.80
N ALA A 427 -15.40 24.23 6.13
CA ALA A 427 -14.20 23.58 6.64
C ALA A 427 -13.18 23.31 5.55
N VAL A 428 -11.90 23.34 5.94
CA VAL A 428 -10.75 22.83 5.18
C VAL A 428 -10.28 21.54 5.85
N VAL A 429 -10.11 20.48 5.06
CA VAL A 429 -9.66 19.16 5.51
C VAL A 429 -8.42 18.77 4.72
N ILE A 430 -7.29 18.58 5.39
CA ILE A 430 -6.03 18.18 4.78
C ILE A 430 -5.88 16.66 4.92
N CYS A 431 -5.89 15.97 3.78
CA CYS A 431 -5.82 14.50 3.72
C CYS A 431 -4.47 13.96 3.21
N THR A 432 -3.67 14.79 2.51
CA THR A 432 -2.34 14.43 2.01
C THR A 432 -1.31 15.49 2.42
N GLU A 433 -0.12 15.05 2.78
CA GLU A 433 0.95 15.91 3.32
C GLU A 433 1.77 16.64 2.25
N TRP A 434 1.13 17.25 1.25
CA TRP A 434 1.82 18.06 0.25
C TRP A 434 2.51 19.27 0.87
N ASP A 435 3.79 19.50 0.55
CA ASP A 435 4.55 20.61 1.14
C ASP A 435 3.96 21.97 0.78
N MET A 436 3.36 22.11 -0.41
CA MET A 436 2.69 23.33 -0.84
C MET A 436 1.54 23.78 0.09
N PHE A 437 0.93 22.86 0.84
CA PHE A 437 -0.14 23.22 1.78
C PHE A 437 0.38 23.96 3.02
N LYS A 438 1.69 23.90 3.30
CA LYS A 438 2.31 24.74 4.33
C LYS A 438 2.48 26.19 3.93
N GLU A 439 2.53 26.44 2.61
CA GLU A 439 2.86 27.75 2.02
C GLU A 439 1.62 28.52 1.56
N LEU A 440 0.41 28.01 1.84
CA LEU A 440 -0.83 28.67 1.45
C LEU A 440 -1.06 29.94 2.28
N ASP A 441 -1.64 30.97 1.65
CA ASP A 441 -2.11 32.18 2.32
C ASP A 441 -3.42 31.88 3.08
N TYR A 442 -3.27 31.46 4.35
CA TYR A 442 -4.38 31.09 5.21
C TYR A 442 -5.23 32.29 5.65
N GLU A 443 -4.71 33.52 5.68
CA GLU A 443 -5.51 34.72 5.89
C GLU A 443 -6.49 34.92 4.74
N ARG A 444 -6.02 34.82 3.50
CA ARG A 444 -6.85 34.88 2.30
C ARG A 444 -7.94 33.82 2.29
N ILE A 445 -7.58 32.58 2.64
CA ILE A 445 -8.52 31.46 2.75
C ILE A 445 -9.57 31.78 3.81
N HIS A 446 -9.15 32.14 5.03
CA HIS A 446 -10.07 32.46 6.11
C HIS A 446 -11.05 33.57 5.74
N LYS A 447 -10.57 34.66 5.10
CA LYS A 447 -11.44 35.79 4.67
C LYS A 447 -12.58 35.34 3.75
N LYS A 448 -12.37 34.33 2.94
CA LYS A 448 -13.35 33.84 1.96
C LYS A 448 -14.24 32.69 2.48
N MET A 449 -13.87 32.03 3.56
CA MET A 449 -14.66 30.95 4.17
C MET A 449 -15.87 31.48 4.95
N LEU A 450 -16.90 30.66 5.09
CA LEU A 450 -18.02 30.89 6.01
C LEU A 450 -17.55 30.79 7.46
N LYS A 451 -18.22 31.55 8.35
CA LYS A 451 -17.84 31.62 9.77
C LYS A 451 -18.84 30.87 10.66
N PRO A 452 -18.37 30.16 11.66
CA PRO A 452 -16.97 29.92 12.03
C PRO A 452 -16.24 29.04 11.00
N ALA A 453 -14.99 29.41 10.65
CA ALA A 453 -14.18 28.67 9.68
C ALA A 453 -13.36 27.60 10.39
N PHE A 454 -13.55 26.34 9.99
CA PHE A 454 -12.85 25.20 10.59
C PHE A 454 -11.69 24.71 9.71
N ILE A 455 -10.63 24.24 10.36
CA ILE A 455 -9.53 23.54 9.70
C ILE A 455 -9.21 22.23 10.42
N PHE A 456 -9.13 21.14 9.65
CA PHE A 456 -8.82 19.81 10.15
C PHE A 456 -7.57 19.29 9.41
N ASP A 457 -6.48 19.19 10.14
CA ASP A 457 -5.23 18.66 9.60
C ASP A 457 -5.08 17.17 9.96
N GLY A 458 -5.40 16.33 8.98
CA GLY A 458 -5.31 14.86 9.14
C GLY A 458 -3.90 14.30 8.95
N ARG A 459 -2.94 15.14 8.56
CA ARG A 459 -1.56 14.73 8.26
C ARG A 459 -0.50 15.45 9.07
N ARG A 460 -0.91 16.36 9.96
CA ARG A 460 -0.01 17.18 10.76
C ARG A 460 0.97 17.99 9.89
N VAL A 461 0.43 18.57 8.84
CA VAL A 461 1.16 19.44 7.90
C VAL A 461 1.38 20.80 8.51
N LEU A 462 0.40 21.27 9.29
CA LEU A 462 0.28 22.64 9.84
C LEU A 462 0.68 22.74 11.32
N ASP A 463 1.31 21.72 11.89
CA ASP A 463 1.67 21.72 13.32
C ASP A 463 2.44 22.98 13.73
N GLY A 464 3.38 23.44 12.89
CA GLY A 464 4.14 24.69 13.15
C GLY A 464 3.34 25.98 12.99
N LEU A 465 2.15 25.95 12.38
CA LEU A 465 1.29 27.09 12.10
C LEU A 465 0.06 27.18 12.99
N HIS A 466 -0.10 26.26 13.94
CA HIS A 466 -1.33 26.15 14.74
C HIS A 466 -1.71 27.46 15.46
N ASN A 467 -0.76 28.13 16.13
CA ASN A 467 -1.01 29.38 16.83
C ASN A 467 -1.35 30.52 15.87
N GLU A 468 -0.73 30.56 14.71
CA GLU A 468 -1.01 31.53 13.66
C GLU A 468 -2.42 31.36 13.12
N LEU A 469 -2.83 30.13 12.80
CA LEU A 469 -4.18 29.80 12.34
C LEU A 469 -5.25 30.19 13.35
N GLN A 470 -5.02 29.97 14.64
CA GLN A 470 -5.93 30.43 15.70
C GLN A 470 -5.99 31.96 15.77
N THR A 471 -4.86 32.64 15.59
CA THR A 471 -4.79 34.12 15.58
C THR A 471 -5.55 34.70 14.38
N ILE A 472 -5.48 34.06 13.23
CA ILE A 472 -6.27 34.42 12.03
C ILE A 472 -7.78 34.24 12.29
N GLY A 473 -8.17 33.34 13.21
CA GLY A 473 -9.55 33.07 13.59
C GLY A 473 -10.11 31.72 13.15
N PHE A 474 -9.26 30.80 12.69
CA PHE A 474 -9.69 29.42 12.42
C PHE A 474 -10.06 28.70 13.71
N GLN A 475 -11.15 27.95 13.65
CA GLN A 475 -11.44 26.94 14.63
C GLN A 475 -10.61 25.70 14.31
N CYS A 476 -9.57 25.47 15.10
CA CYS A 476 -8.75 24.29 15.04
C CYS A 476 -9.20 23.37 16.18
N PRO A 477 -10.13 22.41 15.99
CA PRO A 477 -10.65 21.62 17.08
C PRO A 477 -9.54 20.87 17.80
N SER A 478 -9.01 21.46 18.88
CA SER A 478 -8.00 20.89 19.75
C SER A 478 -8.65 20.21 20.96
N ARG A 479 -7.87 19.42 21.67
CA ARG A 479 -8.31 18.52 22.74
C ARG A 479 -8.94 19.18 23.95
N ALA A 480 -8.47 20.38 24.31
CA ALA A 480 -8.88 21.05 25.55
C ALA A 480 -10.31 21.63 25.47
N GLU A 481 -10.75 22.06 24.31
CA GLU A 481 -12.07 22.67 24.11
C GLU A 481 -13.20 21.66 24.13
N LYS A 482 -12.94 20.37 23.78
CA LYS A 482 -13.96 19.32 23.78
C LYS A 482 -14.54 19.07 25.18
N GLN A 483 -13.76 19.24 26.26
CA GLN A 483 -14.29 19.11 27.62
C GLN A 483 -15.23 20.26 28.02
N GLN A 484 -15.03 21.45 27.46
CA GLN A 484 -15.90 22.59 27.72
C GLN A 484 -17.17 22.56 26.83
N TYR A 485 -17.04 22.16 25.57
CA TYR A 485 -18.17 22.02 24.62
C TYR A 485 -19.04 20.81 24.92
N LEU A 486 -18.47 19.64 25.28
CA LEU A 486 -19.23 18.47 25.70
C LEU A 486 -20.03 18.72 26.98
N LYS A 487 -19.59 19.60 27.88
CA LYS A 487 -20.39 20.03 29.03
C LYS A 487 -21.56 20.96 28.66
N ALA A 488 -21.46 21.66 27.53
CA ALA A 488 -22.48 22.62 27.07
C ALA A 488 -23.50 22.00 26.09
N CYS A 489 -23.13 20.95 25.35
CA CYS A 489 -23.96 20.33 24.32
C CYS A 489 -24.41 18.90 24.63
N TYR A 490 -24.21 18.41 25.87
CA TYR A 490 -24.68 17.09 26.26
C TYR A 490 -26.21 17.09 26.37
N VAL A 491 -26.89 16.76 25.30
CA VAL A 491 -28.24 16.19 25.42
C VAL A 491 -28.03 14.75 25.90
N PRO A 492 -28.48 14.38 27.10
CA PRO A 492 -28.31 13.02 27.58
C PRO A 492 -28.98 12.07 26.57
N LEU A 493 -28.22 11.12 26.04
CA LEU A 493 -28.77 9.99 25.27
C LEU A 493 -29.98 9.46 26.07
N SER A 494 -31.12 9.37 25.41
CA SER A 494 -32.35 8.95 26.08
C SER A 494 -32.08 7.62 26.79
N THR A 495 -32.62 7.49 27.99
CA THR A 495 -32.49 6.29 28.84
C THR A 495 -32.96 5.00 28.13
N SER A 496 -33.66 5.11 27.01
CA SER A 496 -34.04 4.01 26.13
C SER A 496 -32.83 3.45 25.34
N TYR A 497 -31.92 4.32 24.84
CA TYR A 497 -30.75 3.88 24.07
C TYR A 497 -29.71 3.19 24.95
N LEU A 498 -29.52 3.68 26.19
CA LEU A 498 -28.66 3.03 27.17
C LEU A 498 -29.20 1.65 27.60
N ARG A 499 -30.53 1.49 27.71
CA ARG A 499 -31.15 0.19 27.98
C ARG A 499 -31.00 -0.80 26.82
N GLU A 500 -31.00 -0.31 25.59
CA GLU A 500 -30.81 -1.15 24.40
C GLU A 500 -29.36 -1.68 24.33
N ILE A 501 -28.36 -0.83 24.60
CA ILE A 501 -26.94 -1.23 24.72
C ILE A 501 -26.73 -2.22 25.87
N GLU A 502 -27.34 -1.98 27.04
CA GLU A 502 -27.31 -2.93 28.18
C GLU A 502 -27.96 -4.27 27.85
N THR A 503 -29.05 -4.25 27.08
CA THR A 503 -29.77 -5.46 26.67
C THR A 503 -28.96 -6.28 25.65
N ILE A 504 -28.27 -5.61 24.71
CA ILE A 504 -27.33 -6.22 23.78
C ILE A 504 -26.12 -6.78 24.53
N GLY A 505 -25.54 -6.02 25.46
CA GLY A 505 -24.45 -6.46 26.31
C GLY A 505 -24.79 -7.69 27.15
N LYS A 506 -25.99 -7.76 27.72
CA LYS A 506 -26.48 -8.92 28.46
C LYS A 506 -26.74 -10.13 27.58
N LYS A 507 -27.23 -9.96 26.35
CA LYS A 507 -27.38 -11.06 25.37
C LYS A 507 -26.05 -11.62 24.88
N VAL A 508 -24.99 -10.81 24.80
CA VAL A 508 -23.64 -11.25 24.45
C VAL A 508 -22.96 -11.94 25.63
N SER A 509 -23.16 -11.46 26.88
CA SER A 509 -22.57 -12.07 28.07
C SER A 509 -23.21 -13.42 28.47
N SER A 510 -24.46 -13.66 28.09
CA SER A 510 -25.15 -14.94 28.37
C SER A 510 -24.69 -16.10 27.48
N LYS A 511 -23.87 -15.85 26.46
CA LYS A 511 -23.27 -16.87 25.59
C LYS A 511 -21.77 -17.13 25.88
N ARG A 512 -21.24 -16.65 27.01
CA ARG A 512 -19.90 -17.01 27.43
C ARG A 512 -19.91 -18.42 27.99
N ILE A 513 -19.26 -19.36 27.31
CA ILE A 513 -18.84 -20.64 27.84
C ILE A 513 -17.99 -20.37 29.09
N PRO A 514 -18.26 -20.96 30.27
CA PRO A 514 -17.49 -20.70 31.46
C PRO A 514 -16.03 -21.15 31.27
N TYR A 515 -15.11 -20.24 31.52
CA TYR A 515 -13.67 -20.55 31.61
C TYR A 515 -13.44 -21.30 32.93
N ALA A 516 -13.17 -22.59 32.84
CA ALA A 516 -12.75 -23.38 33.99
C ALA A 516 -11.27 -23.09 34.29
N PRO A 517 -10.89 -22.80 35.55
CA PRO A 517 -9.49 -22.64 35.90
C PRO A 517 -8.80 -24.00 36.00
N SER A 518 -7.68 -24.09 35.33
CA SER A 518 -6.54 -24.99 35.47
C SER A 518 -6.74 -26.35 36.16
N GLY A 519 -6.54 -27.42 35.42
CA GLY A 519 -6.23 -28.73 35.93
C GLY A 519 -6.71 -29.84 35.00
N GLU A 520 -5.74 -30.59 34.46
CA GLU A 520 -5.86 -31.84 33.74
C GLU A 520 -6.24 -31.81 32.26
N ILE A 521 -5.22 -32.05 31.45
CA ILE A 521 -5.31 -32.35 30.02
C ILE A 521 -5.91 -33.77 29.87
N PRO A 522 -7.06 -33.94 29.20
CA PRO A 522 -7.53 -35.28 28.87
C PRO A 522 -6.61 -35.91 27.81
N LYS A 523 -6.04 -37.03 28.13
CA LYS A 523 -5.37 -37.90 27.13
C LYS A 523 -6.42 -38.47 26.18
N PHE A 524 -6.41 -37.99 24.96
CA PHE A 524 -7.13 -38.66 23.87
C PHE A 524 -6.35 -39.90 23.44
N SER A 525 -6.93 -41.06 23.68
CA SER A 525 -6.48 -42.30 23.08
C SER A 525 -6.98 -42.39 21.65
N LEU A 526 -6.04 -42.54 20.73
CA LEU A 526 -6.33 -42.90 19.33
C LEU A 526 -6.97 -44.30 19.32
N GLN A 527 -8.24 -44.39 18.98
CA GLN A 527 -8.87 -45.64 18.57
C GLN A 527 -8.83 -45.73 17.06
N ASP A 528 -8.29 -46.84 16.56
CA ASP A 528 -8.20 -47.19 15.15
C ASP A 528 -9.58 -47.28 14.49
N PRO A 529 -9.74 -46.91 13.21
CA PRO A 529 -11.00 -47.08 12.50
C PRO A 529 -11.23 -48.54 12.11
N PRO A 530 -12.49 -49.01 12.14
CA PRO A 530 -12.79 -50.40 11.85
C PRO A 530 -12.60 -50.75 10.37
N ASN A 531 -11.87 -51.85 10.16
CA ASN A 531 -11.66 -52.54 8.90
C ASN A 531 -13.00 -52.94 8.24
N LYS A 532 -13.34 -52.39 7.09
CA LYS A 532 -14.39 -52.94 6.21
C LYS A 532 -13.75 -53.63 5.02
N LYS A 533 -13.84 -54.99 5.01
CA LYS A 533 -13.54 -55.82 3.85
C LYS A 533 -14.55 -55.62 2.73
N PRO A 534 -14.14 -55.71 1.46
CA PRO A 534 -15.06 -55.64 0.34
C PRO A 534 -15.83 -56.97 0.19
N LYS A 535 -17.14 -56.86 -0.11
CA LYS A 535 -17.89 -57.98 -0.71
C LYS A 535 -18.07 -57.72 -2.19
N VAL A 536 -17.60 -58.71 -2.94
CA VAL A 536 -17.95 -59.14 -4.32
C VAL A 536 -18.86 -58.25 -5.13
#